data_8fa210858d3ab22a66273bc46269ef0a
#
_entry.id   8fa210858d3ab22a66273bc46269ef0a
#
_cell.length_a   1.000
_cell.length_b   1.000
_cell.length_c   1.000
_cell.angle_alpha   90.00
_cell.angle_beta   90.00
_cell.angle_gamma   90.00
#
_symmetry.space_group_name_H-M   'P 1'
#
loop_
_entity.id
_entity.type
_entity.pdbx_description
1 polymer ?
#
loop_
_entity_poly.entity_id
_entity_poly.type
_entity_poly.pdbx_seq_one_letter_code
_entity_poly.pdbx_strand_id
1 'polypeptide(L)'
;KVYGSYPANYQINTQRCRGVQKGCSESLVLVNEILYYKSREDVCAYDGSTPVSISAALGGERYEKVRAGALGAKYYMHGKNIRTTRYETLVYDSSKGMWHKEDETSLCSMDKFVNLDGALLYMNDRKVMEITSRDYTTEEGLETILEWSAETGLIGISYPNNKYISKICLRLSLPLDSELDVDVMYDSCGVWEEAAHMESKYEQSRRDTPSFV
;
A
#
# COMPACT_ATOMS: atom_id res chain seq x y z
N LYS A 1 -23.26 16.23 -14.56
CA LYS A 1 -22.83 17.61 -14.27
C LYS A 1 -23.84 18.55 -14.87
N VAL A 2 -24.17 19.61 -14.17
CA VAL A 2 -25.07 20.67 -14.64
C VAL A 2 -24.24 21.93 -14.83
N TYR A 3 -24.33 22.52 -16.00
CA TYR A 3 -23.67 23.78 -16.35
C TYR A 3 -24.73 24.82 -16.70
N GLY A 4 -24.49 26.06 -16.42
CA GLY A 4 -25.37 27.19 -16.71
C GLY A 4 -25.54 28.12 -15.52
N SER A 5 -25.86 29.38 -15.80
CA SER A 5 -26.02 30.45 -14.80
C SER A 5 -27.46 30.64 -14.34
N TYR A 6 -28.42 30.16 -15.12
CA TYR A 6 -29.85 30.29 -14.81
C TYR A 6 -30.67 29.16 -15.49
N PRO A 7 -31.88 28.83 -14.99
CA PRO A 7 -32.62 27.63 -15.39
C PRO A 7 -32.82 27.45 -16.90
N ALA A 8 -32.99 28.53 -17.66
CA ALA A 8 -33.23 28.44 -19.11
C ALA A 8 -31.99 28.05 -19.90
N ASN A 9 -30.76 28.14 -19.34
CA ASN A 9 -29.54 27.76 -20.02
C ASN A 9 -28.81 26.58 -19.32
N TYR A 10 -29.47 25.85 -18.44
CA TYR A 10 -28.89 24.67 -17.85
C TYR A 10 -28.66 23.58 -18.88
N GLN A 11 -27.43 23.10 -18.95
CA GLN A 11 -27.03 21.97 -19.76
C GLN A 11 -26.68 20.81 -18.82
N ILE A 12 -27.28 19.65 -19.06
CA ILE A 12 -27.01 18.45 -18.29
C ILE A 12 -26.07 17.55 -19.10
N ASN A 13 -24.90 17.30 -18.54
CA ASN A 13 -23.96 16.32 -19.05
C ASN A 13 -23.99 15.10 -18.13
N THR A 14 -24.37 13.95 -18.69
CA THR A 14 -24.41 12.67 -17.97
C THR A 14 -23.21 11.83 -18.38
N GLN A 15 -22.38 11.50 -17.41
CA GLN A 15 -21.25 10.61 -17.59
C GLN A 15 -21.42 9.37 -16.69
N ARG A 16 -21.21 8.21 -17.29
CA ARG A 16 -21.15 6.96 -16.51
C ARG A 16 -19.72 6.78 -16.00
N CYS A 17 -19.57 6.63 -14.71
CA CYS A 17 -18.28 6.36 -14.08
C CYS A 17 -18.39 5.20 -13.08
N ARG A 18 -17.24 4.66 -12.69
CA ARG A 18 -17.16 3.61 -11.69
C ARG A 18 -17.60 4.17 -10.34
N GLY A 19 -18.56 3.53 -9.71
CA GLY A 19 -19.04 3.89 -8.38
C GLY A 19 -18.44 3.03 -7.30
N VAL A 20 -18.77 3.34 -6.06
CA VAL A 20 -18.35 2.59 -4.88
C VAL A 20 -18.97 1.19 -4.89
N GLN A 21 -18.19 0.18 -4.59
CA GLN A 21 -18.65 -1.20 -4.47
C GLN A 21 -19.65 -1.33 -3.31
N LYS A 22 -20.70 -2.11 -3.52
CA LYS A 22 -21.67 -2.44 -2.45
C LYS A 22 -20.94 -3.08 -1.26
N GLY A 23 -21.17 -2.54 -0.06
CA GLY A 23 -20.50 -2.99 1.17
C GLY A 23 -19.11 -2.42 1.40
N CYS A 24 -18.65 -1.47 0.55
CA CYS A 24 -17.39 -0.76 0.68
C CYS A 24 -17.56 0.76 0.80
N SER A 25 -18.71 1.23 1.31
CA SER A 25 -18.96 2.67 1.49
C SER A 25 -17.94 3.34 2.43
N GLU A 26 -17.39 2.59 3.37
CA GLU A 26 -16.35 3.08 4.30
C GLU A 26 -14.95 3.13 3.69
N SER A 27 -14.82 2.78 2.41
CA SER A 27 -13.58 2.97 1.65
C SER A 27 -13.41 4.40 1.09
N LEU A 28 -14.45 5.24 1.21
CA LEU A 28 -14.43 6.63 0.73
C LEU A 28 -13.58 7.50 1.64
N VAL A 29 -12.46 7.99 1.15
CA VAL A 29 -11.53 8.83 1.91
C VAL A 29 -10.95 9.91 1.02
N LEU A 30 -10.85 11.12 1.54
CA LEU A 30 -10.23 12.26 0.89
C LEU A 30 -8.77 12.37 1.32
N VAL A 31 -7.85 12.35 0.35
CA VAL A 31 -6.41 12.56 0.54
C VAL A 31 -5.94 13.60 -0.45
N ASN A 32 -5.38 14.72 0.02
CA ASN A 32 -4.88 15.79 -0.83
C ASN A 32 -5.89 16.20 -1.92
N GLU A 33 -7.14 16.49 -1.52
CA GLU A 33 -8.25 16.93 -2.41
C GLU A 33 -8.73 15.87 -3.43
N ILE A 34 -8.14 14.67 -3.43
CA ILE A 34 -8.54 13.55 -4.28
C ILE A 34 -9.35 12.54 -3.45
N LEU A 35 -10.50 12.14 -3.96
CA LEU A 35 -11.35 11.14 -3.34
C LEU A 35 -10.91 9.75 -3.79
N TYR A 36 -10.49 8.94 -2.82
CA TYR A 36 -10.15 7.53 -3.03
C TYR A 36 -11.29 6.63 -2.59
N TYR A 37 -11.52 5.55 -3.33
CA TYR A 37 -12.55 4.58 -2.96
C TYR A 37 -12.39 3.24 -3.68
N LYS A 38 -12.94 2.18 -3.07
CA LYS A 38 -13.02 0.85 -3.69
C LYS A 38 -14.24 0.79 -4.61
N SER A 39 -13.99 0.63 -5.90
CA SER A 39 -14.99 0.29 -6.89
C SER A 39 -15.16 -1.24 -7.00
N ARG A 40 -16.03 -1.72 -7.88
CA ARG A 40 -16.27 -3.15 -8.04
C ARG A 40 -15.01 -3.94 -8.39
N GLU A 41 -14.17 -3.39 -9.24
CA GLU A 41 -12.97 -4.07 -9.77
C GLU A 41 -11.68 -3.46 -9.24
N ASP A 42 -11.64 -2.15 -9.10
CA ASP A 42 -10.45 -1.37 -8.82
C ASP A 42 -10.56 -0.58 -7.53
N VAL A 43 -9.44 0.02 -7.13
CA VAL A 43 -9.42 1.22 -6.29
C VAL A 43 -9.28 2.41 -7.22
N CYS A 44 -10.14 3.41 -7.03
CA CYS A 44 -10.21 4.59 -7.87
C CYS A 44 -9.79 5.84 -7.12
N ALA A 45 -9.13 6.75 -7.84
CA ALA A 45 -8.90 8.14 -7.47
C ALA A 45 -9.82 9.04 -8.30
N TYR A 46 -10.49 9.98 -7.66
CA TYR A 46 -11.44 10.90 -8.28
C TYR A 46 -11.15 12.35 -7.86
N ASP A 47 -10.81 13.17 -8.82
CA ASP A 47 -10.49 14.60 -8.68
C ASP A 47 -11.65 15.53 -9.04
N GLY A 48 -12.86 14.99 -9.26
CA GLY A 48 -14.04 15.75 -9.74
C GLY A 48 -14.28 15.60 -11.25
N SER A 49 -13.36 15.02 -12.00
CA SER A 49 -13.52 14.75 -13.45
C SER A 49 -13.99 13.31 -13.70
N THR A 50 -13.10 12.41 -14.03
CA THR A 50 -13.37 11.00 -14.28
C THR A 50 -12.51 10.15 -13.34
N PRO A 51 -13.09 9.16 -12.66
CA PRO A 51 -12.32 8.28 -11.79
C PRO A 51 -11.26 7.49 -12.57
N VAL A 52 -10.05 7.50 -12.03
CA VAL A 52 -8.90 6.76 -12.58
C VAL A 52 -8.58 5.58 -11.68
N SER A 53 -8.33 4.41 -12.27
CA SER A 53 -7.86 3.24 -11.51
C SER A 53 -6.42 3.44 -11.07
N ILE A 54 -6.16 3.19 -9.77
CA ILE A 54 -4.83 3.26 -9.17
C ILE A 54 -4.34 1.89 -8.69
N SER A 55 -5.14 0.84 -8.83
CA SER A 55 -4.85 -0.49 -8.31
C SER A 55 -4.21 -1.44 -9.32
N ALA A 56 -3.66 -0.93 -10.42
CA ALA A 56 -2.99 -1.77 -11.43
C ALA A 56 -1.83 -2.59 -10.83
N ALA A 57 -1.09 -2.01 -9.89
CA ALA A 57 0.01 -2.69 -9.19
C ALA A 57 -0.44 -3.84 -8.28
N LEU A 58 -1.72 -3.88 -7.89
CA LEU A 58 -2.29 -5.00 -7.11
C LEU A 58 -2.69 -6.18 -8.01
N GLY A 59 -2.40 -6.10 -9.30
CA GLY A 59 -2.72 -7.15 -10.27
C GLY A 59 -4.22 -7.44 -10.38
N GLY A 60 -4.59 -8.72 -10.43
CA GLY A 60 -5.98 -9.18 -10.50
C GLY A 60 -6.66 -9.37 -9.13
N GLU A 61 -6.03 -8.95 -8.05
CA GLU A 61 -6.56 -9.13 -6.69
C GLU A 61 -7.84 -8.32 -6.49
N ARG A 62 -8.83 -8.94 -5.86
CA ARG A 62 -10.13 -8.34 -5.59
C ARG A 62 -10.44 -8.35 -4.10
N TYR A 63 -11.00 -7.26 -3.64
CA TYR A 63 -11.28 -7.04 -2.21
C TYR A 63 -12.76 -6.75 -1.99
N GLU A 64 -13.27 -7.24 -0.87
CA GLU A 64 -14.62 -6.96 -0.37
C GLU A 64 -14.56 -6.43 1.07
N LYS A 65 -15.66 -5.87 1.56
CA LYS A 65 -15.78 -5.34 2.94
C LYS A 65 -14.66 -4.34 3.28
N VAL A 66 -14.31 -3.52 2.29
CA VAL A 66 -13.20 -2.58 2.42
C VAL A 66 -13.60 -1.40 3.29
N ARG A 67 -12.70 -1.07 4.20
CA ARG A 67 -12.70 0.13 5.01
C ARG A 67 -11.40 0.87 4.79
N ALA A 68 -11.41 2.18 4.95
CA ALA A 68 -10.22 2.97 4.69
C ALA A 68 -10.10 4.18 5.62
N GLY A 69 -8.87 4.66 5.71
CA GLY A 69 -8.49 5.88 6.40
C GLY A 69 -7.39 6.62 5.66
N ALA A 70 -7.08 7.82 6.11
CA ALA A 70 -6.01 8.63 5.54
C ALA A 70 -5.09 9.17 6.62
N LEU A 71 -3.80 9.17 6.32
CA LEU A 71 -2.79 9.83 7.11
C LEU A 71 -1.76 10.51 6.20
N GLY A 72 -1.67 11.83 6.28
CA GLY A 72 -0.83 12.61 5.36
C GLY A 72 -1.20 12.34 3.91
N ALA A 73 -0.23 11.94 3.09
CA ALA A 73 -0.42 11.60 1.68
C ALA A 73 -0.79 10.13 1.43
N LYS A 74 -1.06 9.36 2.48
CA LYS A 74 -1.32 7.93 2.38
C LYS A 74 -2.79 7.59 2.55
N TYR A 75 -3.28 6.71 1.69
CA TYR A 75 -4.59 6.07 1.76
C TYR A 75 -4.42 4.65 2.29
N TYR A 76 -4.93 4.36 3.47
CA TYR A 76 -4.92 3.06 4.12
C TYR A 76 -6.21 2.32 3.80
N MET A 77 -6.09 1.11 3.28
CA MET A 77 -7.21 0.27 2.90
C MET A 77 -7.11 -1.07 3.60
N HIS A 78 -8.09 -1.41 4.44
CA HIS A 78 -8.24 -2.72 5.04
C HIS A 78 -9.44 -3.43 4.43
N GLY A 79 -9.24 -4.62 3.88
CA GLY A 79 -10.29 -5.35 3.20
C GLY A 79 -10.03 -6.84 3.08
N LYS A 80 -11.09 -7.61 2.85
CA LYS A 80 -10.97 -9.05 2.64
C LYS A 80 -10.62 -9.35 1.19
N ASN A 81 -9.50 -9.99 0.98
CA ASN A 81 -9.10 -10.53 -0.32
C ASN A 81 -10.00 -11.72 -0.66
N ILE A 82 -10.65 -11.67 -1.83
CA ILE A 82 -11.63 -12.69 -2.24
C ILE A 82 -10.95 -14.03 -2.53
N ARG A 83 -9.72 -14.00 -3.05
CA ARG A 83 -8.97 -15.21 -3.43
C ARG A 83 -8.40 -15.94 -2.21
N THR A 84 -7.71 -15.22 -1.33
CA THR A 84 -7.07 -15.81 -0.13
C THR A 84 -8.04 -15.95 1.05
N THR A 85 -9.18 -15.26 1.00
CA THR A 85 -10.15 -15.11 2.09
C THR A 85 -9.61 -14.45 3.36
N ARG A 86 -8.39 -13.92 3.31
CA ARG A 86 -7.74 -13.19 4.41
C ARG A 86 -8.00 -11.70 4.31
N TYR A 87 -7.91 -11.02 5.42
CA TYR A 87 -7.94 -9.56 5.47
C TYR A 87 -6.52 -9.03 5.29
N GLU A 88 -6.38 -8.03 4.43
CA GLU A 88 -5.11 -7.40 4.11
C GLU A 88 -5.21 -5.90 4.34
N THR A 89 -4.15 -5.32 4.88
CA THR A 89 -3.98 -3.88 4.99
C THR A 89 -3.01 -3.41 3.93
N LEU A 90 -3.54 -2.64 2.98
CA LEU A 90 -2.81 -2.09 1.86
C LEU A 90 -2.73 -0.57 1.98
N VAL A 91 -1.59 -0.02 1.66
CA VAL A 91 -1.35 1.42 1.75
C VAL A 91 -0.93 1.96 0.40
N TYR A 92 -1.63 2.98 -0.07
CA TYR A 92 -1.26 3.73 -1.25
C TYR A 92 -0.63 5.06 -0.84
N ASP A 93 0.64 5.23 -1.16
CA ASP A 93 1.34 6.52 -1.01
C ASP A 93 1.09 7.36 -2.26
N SER A 94 0.22 8.37 -2.14
CA SER A 94 -0.15 9.22 -3.28
C SER A 94 0.99 10.11 -3.77
N SER A 95 1.99 10.38 -2.94
CA SER A 95 3.17 11.17 -3.32
C SER A 95 4.15 10.38 -4.18
N LYS A 96 4.17 9.06 -4.04
CA LYS A 96 5.04 8.14 -4.78
C LYS A 96 4.31 7.35 -5.86
N GLY A 97 2.97 7.30 -5.80
CA GLY A 97 2.16 6.48 -6.70
C GLY A 97 2.35 4.97 -6.47
N MET A 98 2.67 4.56 -5.25
CA MET A 98 3.05 3.18 -4.92
C MET A 98 2.12 2.57 -3.90
N TRP A 99 1.88 1.26 -4.05
CA TRP A 99 1.20 0.42 -3.08
C TRP A 99 2.20 -0.41 -2.29
N HIS A 100 1.92 -0.64 -1.01
CA HIS A 100 2.56 -1.67 -0.20
C HIS A 100 1.52 -2.33 0.71
N LYS A 101 1.83 -3.54 1.16
CA LYS A 101 1.02 -4.30 2.12
C LYS A 101 1.70 -4.20 3.49
N GLU A 102 0.93 -3.84 4.52
CA GLU A 102 1.43 -3.72 5.89
C GLU A 102 1.01 -4.89 6.77
N ASP A 103 -0.15 -5.52 6.49
CA ASP A 103 -0.67 -6.58 7.36
C ASP A 103 -1.54 -7.58 6.59
N GLU A 104 -1.56 -8.82 7.08
CA GLU A 104 -2.42 -9.88 6.58
C GLU A 104 -2.91 -10.78 7.71
N THR A 105 -4.21 -10.80 7.97
CA THR A 105 -4.82 -11.54 9.06
C THR A 105 -5.99 -12.42 8.60
N SER A 106 -6.31 -13.44 9.41
CA SER A 106 -7.47 -14.30 9.13
C SER A 106 -8.80 -13.65 9.52
N LEU A 107 -8.79 -12.68 10.44
CA LEU A 107 -9.96 -11.97 10.94
C LEU A 107 -9.88 -10.48 10.59
N CYS A 108 -11.03 -9.81 10.56
CA CYS A 108 -11.07 -8.36 10.41
C CYS A 108 -10.46 -7.70 11.65
N SER A 109 -9.29 -7.11 11.48
CA SER A 109 -8.55 -6.45 12.57
C SER A 109 -8.78 -4.94 12.62
N MET A 110 -9.30 -4.33 11.53
CA MET A 110 -9.50 -2.88 11.46
C MET A 110 -10.89 -2.57 10.92
N ASP A 111 -11.79 -2.12 11.80
CA ASP A 111 -13.19 -1.92 11.44
C ASP A 111 -13.55 -0.48 11.10
N LYS A 112 -13.09 0.49 11.82
CA LYS A 112 -13.36 1.91 11.60
C LYS A 112 -12.07 2.69 11.63
N PHE A 113 -11.94 3.64 10.72
CA PHE A 113 -10.79 4.54 10.70
C PHE A 113 -11.22 5.96 11.02
N VAL A 114 -10.43 6.65 11.86
CA VAL A 114 -10.60 8.05 12.19
C VAL A 114 -9.24 8.71 12.24
N ASN A 115 -9.07 9.83 11.56
CA ASN A 115 -7.91 10.68 11.74
C ASN A 115 -8.20 11.70 12.86
N LEU A 116 -7.39 11.69 13.90
CA LEU A 116 -7.49 12.59 15.03
C LEU A 116 -6.11 13.19 15.34
N ASP A 117 -5.98 14.50 15.25
CA ASP A 117 -4.75 15.25 15.58
C ASP A 117 -3.48 14.71 14.89
N GLY A 118 -3.63 14.22 13.66
CA GLY A 118 -2.51 13.69 12.87
C GLY A 118 -2.16 12.23 13.14
N ALA A 119 -2.92 11.56 14.01
CA ALA A 119 -2.85 10.12 14.22
C ALA A 119 -3.99 9.40 13.48
N LEU A 120 -3.70 8.27 12.86
CA LEU A 120 -4.73 7.42 12.27
C LEU A 120 -5.12 6.33 13.25
N LEU A 121 -6.31 6.45 13.77
CA LEU A 121 -6.90 5.51 14.71
C LEU A 121 -7.81 4.53 13.97
N TYR A 122 -7.89 3.30 14.47
CA TYR A 122 -8.83 2.30 14.01
C TYR A 122 -9.43 1.52 15.18
N MET A 123 -10.58 0.92 14.95
CA MET A 123 -11.20 0.02 15.92
C MET A 123 -10.83 -1.43 15.62
N ASN A 124 -10.32 -2.12 16.63
CA ASN A 124 -10.17 -3.57 16.64
C ASN A 124 -11.08 -4.14 17.72
N ASP A 125 -12.22 -4.69 17.32
CA ASP A 125 -13.30 -5.12 18.21
C ASP A 125 -13.77 -3.95 19.11
N ARG A 126 -13.39 -3.92 20.37
CA ARG A 126 -13.74 -2.87 21.34
C ARG A 126 -12.57 -1.96 21.73
N LYS A 127 -11.41 -2.18 21.14
CA LYS A 127 -10.19 -1.40 21.41
C LYS A 127 -10.00 -0.37 20.31
N VAL A 128 -9.52 0.81 20.70
CA VAL A 128 -9.04 1.82 19.75
C VAL A 128 -7.53 1.67 19.68
N MET A 129 -7.03 1.51 18.48
CA MET A 129 -5.62 1.31 18.19
C MET A 129 -5.12 2.44 17.30
N GLU A 130 -3.85 2.75 17.36
CA GLU A 130 -3.20 3.72 16.48
C GLU A 130 -2.28 3.00 15.51
N ILE A 131 -2.45 3.27 14.20
CA ILE A 131 -1.69 2.58 13.15
C ILE A 131 -0.24 3.06 13.05
N THR A 132 0.05 4.24 13.58
CA THR A 132 1.37 4.89 13.49
C THR A 132 2.07 5.06 14.82
N SER A 133 1.55 4.44 15.88
CA SER A 133 2.19 4.49 17.18
C SER A 133 3.61 3.93 17.09
N ARG A 134 4.55 4.67 17.67
CA ARG A 134 5.94 4.21 17.84
C ARG A 134 6.15 3.52 19.18
N ASP A 135 5.17 3.59 20.05
CA ASP A 135 5.21 2.94 21.36
C ASP A 135 4.73 1.49 21.20
N TYR A 136 5.67 0.60 21.02
CA TYR A 136 5.48 -0.86 20.89
C TYR A 136 5.07 -1.53 22.22
N THR A 137 4.39 -0.82 23.08
CA THR A 137 3.86 -1.40 24.30
C THR A 137 2.51 -2.08 24.02
N THR A 138 2.55 -3.24 23.42
CA THR A 138 1.44 -4.18 23.63
C THR A 138 1.49 -4.68 25.07
N GLU A 139 0.36 -4.82 25.72
CA GLU A 139 0.28 -5.38 27.10
C GLU A 139 0.92 -6.78 27.19
N GLU A 140 1.29 -7.41 26.11
CA GLU A 140 1.94 -8.70 25.99
C GLU A 140 3.43 -8.63 25.58
N GLY A 141 3.97 -7.44 25.35
CA GLY A 141 5.41 -7.16 25.37
C GLY A 141 6.26 -7.76 24.24
N LEU A 142 5.69 -8.36 23.23
CA LEU A 142 6.44 -8.96 22.12
C LEU A 142 5.74 -8.65 20.80
N GLU A 143 6.26 -7.67 20.05
CA GLU A 143 6.09 -7.73 18.63
C GLU A 143 6.85 -8.94 18.11
N THR A 144 6.12 -9.85 17.49
CA THR A 144 6.71 -10.92 16.70
C THR A 144 7.46 -10.30 15.52
N ILE A 145 8.47 -11.02 15.03
CA ILE A 145 9.27 -10.65 13.86
C ILE A 145 8.36 -10.12 12.76
N LEU A 146 8.60 -8.87 12.33
CA LEU A 146 7.91 -8.26 11.21
C LEU A 146 8.62 -8.67 9.91
N GLU A 147 8.01 -9.58 9.17
CA GLU A 147 8.48 -9.95 7.84
C GLU A 147 8.00 -8.93 6.80
N TRP A 148 8.90 -8.45 5.98
CA TRP A 148 8.57 -7.61 4.82
C TRP A 148 9.32 -8.08 3.57
N SER A 149 8.77 -7.84 2.43
CA SER A 149 9.42 -8.11 1.15
C SER A 149 9.21 -6.97 0.17
N ALA A 150 10.18 -6.74 -0.69
CA ALA A 150 10.09 -5.77 -1.77
C ALA A 150 10.64 -6.39 -3.06
N GLU A 151 9.77 -6.53 -4.05
CA GLU A 151 10.14 -7.01 -5.38
C GLU A 151 10.15 -5.83 -6.35
N THR A 152 11.25 -5.68 -7.10
CA THR A 152 11.33 -4.69 -8.16
C THR A 152 10.79 -5.26 -9.46
N GLY A 153 10.30 -4.39 -10.36
CA GLY A 153 10.08 -4.80 -11.74
C GLY A 153 11.41 -5.18 -12.41
N LEU A 154 11.31 -5.77 -13.61
CA LEU A 154 12.48 -6.14 -14.42
C LEU A 154 13.40 -4.94 -14.65
N ILE A 155 14.65 -5.07 -14.27
CA ILE A 155 15.68 -4.04 -14.45
C ILE A 155 16.37 -4.23 -15.80
N GLY A 156 16.46 -3.17 -16.59
CA GLY A 156 17.19 -3.20 -17.85
C GLY A 156 16.38 -3.49 -19.12
N ILE A 157 15.10 -3.23 -19.10
CA ILE A 157 14.06 -3.64 -20.06
C ILE A 157 14.22 -3.09 -21.48
N SER A 158 14.98 -2.04 -21.71
CA SER A 158 14.99 -1.33 -23.02
C SER A 158 15.72 -2.08 -24.16
N TYR A 159 16.47 -3.13 -23.86
CA TYR A 159 17.26 -3.85 -24.86
C TYR A 159 17.17 -5.37 -24.63
N PRO A 160 16.91 -6.15 -25.68
CA PRO A 160 16.77 -7.60 -25.58
C PRO A 160 18.10 -8.36 -25.42
N ASN A 161 19.22 -7.68 -25.43
CA ASN A 161 20.55 -8.32 -25.34
C ASN A 161 20.92 -8.69 -23.92
N ASN A 162 21.78 -9.71 -23.77
CA ASN A 162 22.35 -10.10 -22.48
C ASN A 162 22.96 -8.90 -21.78
N LYS A 163 22.68 -8.75 -20.48
CA LYS A 163 23.16 -7.65 -19.65
C LYS A 163 24.02 -8.21 -18.53
N TYR A 164 25.04 -7.48 -18.20
CA TYR A 164 25.88 -7.76 -17.04
C TYR A 164 25.63 -6.67 -15.99
N ILE A 165 25.20 -7.07 -14.81
CA ILE A 165 25.09 -6.19 -13.66
C ILE A 165 26.34 -6.35 -12.82
N SER A 166 27.18 -5.34 -12.81
CA SER A 166 28.45 -5.37 -12.07
C SER A 166 28.31 -4.98 -10.61
N LYS A 167 27.22 -4.30 -10.25
CA LYS A 167 27.03 -3.78 -8.88
C LYS A 167 25.56 -3.49 -8.58
N ILE A 168 25.12 -3.93 -7.41
CA ILE A 168 23.84 -3.53 -6.80
C ILE A 168 24.18 -2.72 -5.54
N CYS A 169 23.64 -1.51 -5.42
CA CYS A 169 23.80 -0.67 -4.24
C CYS A 169 22.46 -0.52 -3.53
N LEU A 170 22.36 -1.02 -2.31
CA LEU A 170 21.22 -0.85 -1.44
C LEU A 170 21.51 0.22 -0.38
N ARG A 171 20.56 1.10 -0.15
CA ARG A 171 20.60 2.04 0.98
C ARG A 171 19.52 1.62 1.96
N LEU A 172 19.94 1.11 3.09
CA LEU A 172 19.08 0.50 4.09
C LEU A 172 19.31 1.19 5.45
N SER A 173 18.26 1.19 6.26
CA SER A 173 18.35 1.46 7.69
C SER A 173 17.72 0.27 8.38
N LEU A 174 18.55 -0.62 8.88
CA LEU A 174 18.11 -1.84 9.55
C LEU A 174 18.15 -1.59 11.06
N PRO A 175 17.04 -1.82 11.79
CA PRO A 175 17.08 -1.89 13.24
C PRO A 175 18.04 -2.98 13.74
N LEU A 176 18.40 -2.90 15.01
CA LEU A 176 19.19 -3.95 15.63
C LEU A 176 18.44 -5.30 15.57
N ASP A 177 19.17 -6.38 15.39
CA ASP A 177 18.64 -7.75 15.26
C ASP A 177 17.73 -7.98 14.06
N SER A 178 17.89 -7.16 13.00
CA SER A 178 17.22 -7.39 11.72
C SER A 178 18.07 -8.24 10.78
N GLU A 179 17.40 -9.07 10.00
CA GLU A 179 17.98 -9.89 8.93
C GLU A 179 17.42 -9.43 7.58
N LEU A 180 18.22 -9.46 6.54
CA LEU A 180 17.81 -9.14 5.17
C LEU A 180 18.45 -10.11 4.18
N ASP A 181 17.60 -10.78 3.42
CA ASP A 181 17.98 -11.59 2.27
C ASP A 181 17.76 -10.80 0.98
N VAL A 182 18.71 -10.88 0.08
CA VAL A 182 18.62 -10.29 -1.26
C VAL A 182 18.66 -11.39 -2.29
N ASP A 183 17.54 -11.58 -2.95
CA ASP A 183 17.41 -12.57 -4.02
C ASP A 183 17.32 -11.92 -5.39
N VAL A 184 17.86 -12.57 -6.39
CA VAL A 184 17.82 -12.11 -7.79
C VAL A 184 17.19 -13.20 -8.66
N MET A 185 16.29 -12.77 -9.53
CA MET A 185 15.72 -13.64 -10.57
C MET A 185 16.18 -13.16 -11.95
N TYR A 186 16.73 -14.05 -12.75
CA TYR A 186 17.15 -13.75 -14.11
C TYR A 186 16.04 -14.12 -15.11
N ASP A 187 15.80 -13.22 -16.06
CA ASP A 187 14.93 -13.45 -17.22
C ASP A 187 13.53 -13.98 -16.89
N SER A 188 12.99 -13.66 -15.71
CA SER A 188 11.68 -14.14 -15.24
C SER A 188 11.55 -15.68 -15.28
N CYS A 189 12.63 -16.40 -15.03
CA CYS A 189 12.66 -17.87 -15.07
C CYS A 189 11.86 -18.54 -13.94
N GLY A 190 11.38 -17.76 -12.95
CA GLY A 190 10.63 -18.26 -11.79
C GLY A 190 11.51 -18.86 -10.69
N VAL A 191 12.84 -18.79 -10.82
CA VAL A 191 13.79 -19.26 -9.81
C VAL A 191 14.52 -18.05 -9.23
N TRP A 192 14.46 -17.91 -7.90
CA TRP A 192 15.21 -16.91 -7.16
C TRP A 192 16.53 -17.50 -6.69
N GLU A 193 17.60 -16.74 -6.85
CA GLU A 193 18.94 -17.07 -6.40
C GLU A 193 19.37 -16.07 -5.34
N GLU A 194 19.83 -16.56 -4.21
CA GLU A 194 20.34 -15.72 -3.12
C GLU A 194 21.62 -15.00 -3.59
N ALA A 195 21.57 -13.67 -3.59
CA ALA A 195 22.71 -12.83 -3.93
C ALA A 195 23.45 -12.36 -2.69
N ALA A 196 22.76 -12.13 -1.59
CA ALA A 196 23.38 -11.71 -0.32
C ALA A 196 22.44 -11.96 0.87
N HIS A 197 23.07 -12.27 2.01
CA HIS A 197 22.46 -12.31 3.33
C HIS A 197 23.14 -11.30 4.26
N MET A 198 22.36 -10.52 5.01
CA MET A 198 22.85 -9.49 5.91
C MET A 198 22.16 -9.55 7.25
N GLU A 199 22.94 -9.48 8.33
CA GLU A 199 22.45 -9.38 9.70
C GLU A 199 22.89 -8.05 10.32
N SER A 200 21.98 -7.37 11.00
CA SER A 200 22.29 -6.15 11.75
C SER A 200 22.59 -6.52 13.20
N LYS A 201 23.88 -6.74 13.51
CA LYS A 201 24.34 -7.07 14.90
C LYS A 201 24.69 -5.87 15.75
N TYR A 202 24.80 -4.68 15.14
CA TYR A 202 25.16 -3.43 15.81
C TYR A 202 24.33 -2.28 15.22
N GLU A 203 24.01 -1.28 16.02
CA GLU A 203 23.51 0.00 15.51
C GLU A 203 24.52 0.57 14.52
N GLN A 204 24.33 0.31 13.25
CA GLN A 204 25.19 0.85 12.20
C GLN A 204 24.95 2.35 12.10
N SER A 205 25.99 3.10 12.43
CA SER A 205 26.00 4.52 12.14
C SER A 205 25.81 4.72 10.63
N ARG A 206 25.01 5.70 10.23
CA ARG A 206 24.54 6.10 8.90
C ARG A 206 25.54 6.05 7.71
N ARG A 207 26.72 5.48 7.84
CA ARG A 207 27.82 5.58 6.85
C ARG A 207 28.11 4.31 6.07
N ASP A 208 27.61 3.15 6.50
CA ASP A 208 27.92 1.91 5.81
C ASP A 208 26.85 1.61 4.76
N THR A 209 27.20 1.89 3.51
CA THR A 209 26.45 1.42 2.35
C THR A 209 27.09 0.10 1.94
N PRO A 210 26.48 -1.07 2.21
CA PRO A 210 27.00 -2.32 1.70
C PRO A 210 27.00 -2.25 0.18
N SER A 211 28.15 -2.54 -0.41
CA SER A 211 28.28 -2.66 -1.87
C SER A 211 28.68 -4.08 -2.19
N PHE A 212 27.87 -4.75 -2.99
CA PHE A 212 28.14 -6.09 -3.49
C PHE A 212 28.79 -5.99 -4.87
N VAL A 213 29.80 -6.77 -5.11
CA VAL A 213 30.52 -6.88 -6.39
C VAL A 213 30.19 -8.21 -7.01
#